data_0363ff5b1aead20620cb00d58a39c7d4
#
_entry.id   0363ff5b1aead20620cb00d58a39c7d4
#
_cell.length_a   1.000
_cell.length_b   1.000
_cell.length_c   1.000
_cell.angle_alpha   90.00
_cell.angle_beta   90.00
_cell.angle_gamma   90.00
#
_symmetry.space_group_name_H-M   'P 1'
#
loop_
_entity.id
_entity.type
_entity.pdbx_description
1 polymer ?
#
loop_
_entity_poly.entity_id
_entity_poly.type
_entity_poly.pdbx_seq_one_letter_code
_entity_poly.pdbx_strand_id
1 'polypeptide(L)'
;MFSCVQSSSTRLMFCTTGVLLRRLEGDSELSGITHVIVDEVHERTEESDFLLLVLKDLIAKRMDLKIIMMSATLNAELFSQYFNKCPSIHIPGRTFPVEQFFLEDAIAKTRYVIEDGSPYRRSTKQTRPSGQGGRAGKGRAPVEDFDDDRGWSFTSFTKKDSVKDSVSDQQLSQQELTVRYSNYSKSVVKTLSAMDLDKINMDLVESLLEWIVDGDHSYPPGAVLVFLPGLAEIKQLYEQLQSNRMFNNRRTN
;
A
#
# COMPACT_ATOMS: atom_id res chain seq x y z
N MET A 1 -1.19 -14.11 18.71
CA MET A 1 -0.28 -13.83 19.84
C MET A 1 1.00 -14.62 19.58
N PHE A 2 2.01 -14.00 18.98
CA PHE A 2 3.29 -14.66 18.75
C PHE A 2 4.03 -14.70 20.07
N SER A 3 4.18 -15.87 20.68
CA SER A 3 5.03 -16.02 21.84
C SER A 3 6.48 -16.00 21.39
N CYS A 4 7.20 -14.95 21.78
CA CYS A 4 8.63 -14.89 21.58
C CYS A 4 9.28 -15.96 22.49
N VAL A 5 9.77 -17.06 21.90
CA VAL A 5 10.48 -18.10 22.64
C VAL A 5 11.91 -17.60 22.86
N GLN A 6 12.17 -17.05 24.04
CA GLN A 6 13.49 -16.61 24.45
C GLN A 6 14.00 -17.54 25.56
N SER A 7 15.26 -17.96 25.48
CA SER A 7 15.95 -18.73 26.50
C SER A 7 17.28 -18.07 26.87
N SER A 8 17.93 -18.53 27.94
CA SER A 8 19.26 -18.04 28.35
C SER A 8 20.36 -18.30 27.30
N SER A 9 20.10 -19.20 26.34
CA SER A 9 21.01 -19.53 25.23
C SER A 9 20.74 -18.74 23.94
N THR A 10 19.67 -17.91 23.90
CA THR A 10 19.31 -17.13 22.71
C THR A 10 20.39 -16.08 22.42
N ARG A 11 21.04 -16.18 21.27
CA ARG A 11 22.06 -15.24 20.81
C ARG A 11 21.55 -14.23 19.80
N LEU A 12 20.53 -14.59 19.02
CA LEU A 12 19.90 -13.74 18.02
C LEU A 12 18.40 -13.81 18.22
N MET A 13 17.75 -12.64 18.30
CA MET A 13 16.31 -12.51 18.45
C MET A 13 15.76 -11.67 17.30
N PHE A 14 14.78 -12.21 16.59
CA PHE A 14 13.98 -11.44 15.63
C PHE A 14 12.68 -11.01 16.32
N CYS A 15 12.37 -9.74 16.23
CA CYS A 15 11.16 -9.19 16.82
C CYS A 15 10.67 -7.99 16.01
N THR A 16 9.41 -7.60 16.22
CA THR A 16 8.89 -6.35 15.66
C THR A 16 9.40 -5.15 16.47
N THR A 17 9.34 -3.98 15.86
CA THR A 17 9.71 -2.69 16.48
C THR A 17 9.01 -2.49 17.83
N GLY A 18 7.69 -2.74 17.88
CA GLY A 18 6.92 -2.61 19.12
C GLY A 18 7.35 -3.54 20.25
N VAL A 19 7.84 -4.74 19.94
CA VAL A 19 8.40 -5.66 20.96
C VAL A 19 9.70 -5.10 21.55
N LEU A 20 10.56 -4.54 20.71
CA LEU A 20 11.81 -3.93 21.19
C LEU A 20 11.53 -2.66 22.02
N LEU A 21 10.59 -1.82 21.60
CA LEU A 21 10.16 -0.64 22.36
C LEU A 21 9.64 -1.02 23.75
N ARG A 22 8.78 -2.03 23.85
CA ARG A 22 8.30 -2.55 25.16
C ARG A 22 9.43 -3.09 26.02
N ARG A 23 10.43 -3.72 25.42
CA ARG A 23 11.60 -4.17 26.17
C ARG A 23 12.38 -2.99 26.75
N LEU A 24 12.51 -1.91 26.01
CA LEU A 24 13.16 -0.67 26.45
C LEU A 24 12.43 0.01 27.63
N GLU A 25 11.10 -0.18 27.75
CA GLU A 25 10.34 0.29 28.92
C GLU A 25 10.77 -0.43 30.22
N GLY A 26 11.06 -1.72 30.14
CA GLY A 26 11.48 -2.54 31.29
C GLY A 26 12.99 -2.57 31.52
N ASP A 27 13.79 -2.41 30.48
CA ASP A 27 15.25 -2.40 30.47
C ASP A 27 15.74 -1.31 29.52
N SER A 28 15.79 -0.09 30.04
CA SER A 28 16.15 1.09 29.24
C SER A 28 17.57 1.07 28.69
N GLU A 29 18.43 0.20 29.22
CA GLU A 29 19.80 0.07 28.77
C GLU A 29 20.02 -1.14 27.83
N LEU A 30 18.99 -1.97 27.60
CA LEU A 30 19.11 -3.21 26.84
C LEU A 30 20.25 -4.11 27.36
N SER A 31 20.23 -4.37 28.66
CA SER A 31 21.28 -5.15 29.35
C SER A 31 21.49 -6.51 28.67
N GLY A 32 22.75 -6.86 28.44
CA GLY A 32 23.14 -8.11 27.76
C GLY A 32 22.94 -8.13 26.24
N ILE A 33 22.46 -7.04 25.66
CA ILE A 33 22.41 -6.87 24.19
C ILE A 33 23.61 -6.04 23.74
N THR A 34 24.33 -6.54 22.77
CA THR A 34 25.53 -5.89 22.20
C THR A 34 25.28 -5.26 20.84
N HIS A 35 24.29 -5.78 20.10
CA HIS A 35 23.96 -5.34 18.74
C HIS A 35 22.45 -5.21 18.58
N VAL A 36 22.00 -4.13 17.97
CA VAL A 36 20.63 -3.92 17.51
C VAL A 36 20.69 -3.70 16.00
N ILE A 37 19.94 -4.51 15.25
CA ILE A 37 19.81 -4.38 13.80
C ILE A 37 18.38 -3.91 13.53
N VAL A 38 18.25 -2.77 12.86
CA VAL A 38 16.95 -2.21 12.45
C VAL A 38 16.88 -2.30 10.94
N ASP A 39 15.96 -3.13 10.46
CA ASP A 39 15.74 -3.33 9.03
C ASP A 39 14.66 -2.39 8.49
N GLU A 40 14.66 -2.15 7.18
CA GLU A 40 13.68 -1.36 6.45
C GLU A 40 13.46 0.07 7.01
N VAL A 41 14.52 0.71 7.50
CA VAL A 41 14.42 2.06 8.11
C VAL A 41 13.89 3.13 7.13
N HIS A 42 13.87 2.84 5.84
CA HIS A 42 13.34 3.75 4.82
C HIS A 42 11.81 3.81 4.78
N GLU A 43 11.10 2.86 5.38
CA GLU A 43 9.63 2.89 5.45
C GLU A 43 9.10 4.02 6.35
N ARG A 44 9.94 4.53 7.25
CA ARG A 44 9.65 5.69 8.09
C ARG A 44 8.32 5.57 8.85
N THR A 45 8.03 4.39 9.39
CA THR A 45 6.87 4.21 10.27
C THR A 45 7.08 4.97 11.58
N GLU A 46 5.99 5.42 12.22
CA GLU A 46 6.06 6.14 13.50
C GLU A 46 6.83 5.35 14.57
N GLU A 47 6.55 4.04 14.68
CA GLU A 47 7.24 3.17 15.62
C GLU A 47 8.73 3.05 15.33
N SER A 48 9.12 2.95 14.04
CA SER A 48 10.54 2.84 13.68
C SER A 48 11.29 4.15 13.90
N ASP A 49 10.69 5.28 13.56
CA ASP A 49 11.31 6.60 13.81
C ASP A 49 11.46 6.86 15.31
N PHE A 50 10.46 6.49 16.12
CA PHE A 50 10.55 6.59 17.57
C PHE A 50 11.63 5.66 18.14
N LEU A 51 11.72 4.43 17.65
CA LEU A 51 12.80 3.52 18.05
C LEU A 51 14.17 4.11 17.74
N LEU A 52 14.37 4.68 16.54
CA LEU A 52 15.65 5.29 16.17
C LEU A 52 16.02 6.48 17.07
N LEU A 53 15.02 7.27 17.52
CA LEU A 53 15.23 8.33 18.48
C LEU A 53 15.75 7.79 19.83
N VAL A 54 15.08 6.77 20.37
CA VAL A 54 15.47 6.14 21.64
C VAL A 54 16.86 5.48 21.53
N LEU A 55 17.12 4.78 20.43
CA LEU A 55 18.42 4.15 20.19
C LEU A 55 19.55 5.17 20.06
N LYS A 56 19.30 6.34 19.47
CA LYS A 56 20.28 7.43 19.39
C LYS A 56 20.67 7.93 20.77
N ASP A 57 19.70 8.11 21.67
CA ASP A 57 19.98 8.52 23.06
C ASP A 57 20.71 7.40 23.83
N LEU A 58 20.38 6.14 23.53
CA LEU A 58 20.99 4.99 24.19
C LEU A 58 22.45 4.83 23.84
N ILE A 59 22.86 4.96 22.56
CA ILE A 59 24.26 4.84 22.17
C ILE A 59 25.15 5.97 22.71
N ALA A 60 24.58 7.11 23.08
CA ALA A 60 25.30 8.17 23.76
C ALA A 60 25.70 7.76 25.21
N LYS A 61 24.95 6.84 25.82
CA LYS A 61 25.19 6.31 27.17
C LYS A 61 25.95 4.97 27.15
N ARG A 62 25.69 4.14 26.17
CA ARG A 62 26.27 2.79 26.01
C ARG A 62 27.23 2.72 24.83
N MET A 63 28.51 2.94 25.08
CA MET A 63 29.57 2.91 24.08
C MET A 63 29.84 1.51 23.49
N ASP A 64 29.44 0.45 24.21
CA ASP A 64 29.58 -0.96 23.80
C ASP A 64 28.45 -1.43 22.85
N LEU A 65 27.31 -0.75 22.85
CA LEU A 65 26.17 -1.08 21.99
C LEU A 65 26.45 -0.66 20.53
N LYS A 66 26.20 -1.56 19.61
CA LYS A 66 26.31 -1.31 18.15
C LYS A 66 24.93 -1.29 17.53
N ILE A 67 24.63 -0.25 16.73
CA ILE A 67 23.41 -0.15 15.97
C ILE A 67 23.73 -0.27 14.49
N ILE A 68 23.03 -1.16 13.81
CA ILE A 68 23.14 -1.38 12.37
C ILE A 68 21.77 -1.08 11.77
N MET A 69 21.70 -0.14 10.85
CA MET A 69 20.48 0.20 10.13
C MET A 69 20.57 -0.32 8.71
N MET A 70 19.50 -0.95 8.22
CA MET A 70 19.43 -1.46 6.86
C MET A 70 18.33 -0.76 6.08
N SER A 71 18.60 -0.43 4.83
CA SER A 71 17.70 0.30 3.95
C SER A 71 17.86 -0.15 2.51
N ALA A 72 16.77 -0.32 1.79
CA ALA A 72 16.78 -0.62 0.36
C ALA A 72 16.92 0.63 -0.51
N THR A 73 16.83 1.83 0.04
CA THR A 73 16.83 3.10 -0.71
C THR A 73 18.13 3.89 -0.54
N LEU A 74 18.35 4.84 -1.45
CA LEU A 74 19.54 5.71 -1.50
C LEU A 74 19.60 6.79 -0.39
N ASN A 75 18.65 6.85 0.52
CA ASN A 75 18.62 7.86 1.60
C ASN A 75 19.56 7.55 2.78
N ALA A 76 20.60 6.74 2.56
CA ALA A 76 21.59 6.40 3.59
C ALA A 76 22.27 7.64 4.21
N GLU A 77 22.41 8.72 3.44
CA GLU A 77 23.04 9.95 3.89
C GLU A 77 22.24 10.65 5.01
N LEU A 78 20.90 10.64 4.93
CA LEU A 78 20.04 11.19 5.97
C LEU A 78 20.26 10.49 7.33
N PHE A 79 20.31 9.16 7.31
CA PHE A 79 20.55 8.37 8.52
C PHE A 79 21.99 8.52 9.01
N SER A 80 22.96 8.60 8.11
CA SER A 80 24.36 8.87 8.46
C SER A 80 24.50 10.19 9.20
N GLN A 81 23.91 11.26 8.69
CA GLN A 81 23.93 12.58 9.32
C GLN A 81 23.20 12.57 10.67
N TYR A 82 22.06 11.91 10.75
CA TYR A 82 21.29 11.80 12.00
C TYR A 82 22.09 11.09 13.11
N PHE A 83 22.85 10.06 12.78
CA PHE A 83 23.72 9.31 13.69
C PHE A 83 25.19 9.78 13.63
N ASN A 84 25.41 11.10 13.71
CA ASN A 84 26.72 11.73 13.83
C ASN A 84 27.72 11.34 12.72
N LYS A 85 27.26 11.27 11.47
CA LYS A 85 28.05 10.87 10.31
C LYS A 85 28.56 9.42 10.42
N CYS A 86 27.72 8.52 10.89
CA CYS A 86 28.06 7.10 10.94
C CYS A 86 28.46 6.58 9.53
N PRO A 87 29.39 5.63 9.46
CA PRO A 87 29.81 5.07 8.18
C PRO A 87 28.64 4.34 7.49
N SER A 88 28.58 4.45 6.18
CA SER A 88 27.62 3.75 5.33
C SER A 88 28.34 2.77 4.42
N ILE A 89 27.78 1.57 4.29
CA ILE A 89 28.28 0.52 3.39
C ILE A 89 27.22 0.28 2.33
N HIS A 90 27.58 0.44 1.08
CA HIS A 90 26.73 0.08 -0.04
C HIS A 90 27.00 -1.37 -0.47
N ILE A 91 25.96 -2.20 -0.43
CA ILE A 91 26.01 -3.59 -0.91
C ILE A 91 25.32 -3.63 -2.25
N PRO A 92 26.04 -3.83 -3.36
CA PRO A 92 25.41 -3.93 -4.68
C PRO A 92 24.48 -5.12 -4.72
N GLY A 93 23.20 -4.88 -5.00
CA GLY A 93 22.20 -5.92 -5.23
C GLY A 93 22.07 -6.29 -6.70
N ARG A 94 21.45 -7.43 -6.97
CA ARG A 94 21.00 -7.76 -8.31
C ARG A 94 19.65 -7.09 -8.53
N THR A 95 19.58 -6.20 -9.52
CA THR A 95 18.31 -5.62 -9.96
C THR A 95 17.81 -6.39 -11.17
N PHE A 96 16.54 -6.74 -11.17
CA PHE A 96 15.86 -7.32 -12.32
C PHE A 96 14.99 -6.24 -12.95
N PRO A 97 14.82 -6.26 -14.29
CA PRO A 97 13.90 -5.33 -14.93
C PRO A 97 12.48 -5.56 -14.40
N VAL A 98 11.79 -4.48 -14.06
CA VAL A 98 10.42 -4.49 -13.58
C VAL A 98 9.60 -3.63 -14.52
N GLU A 99 8.59 -4.22 -15.16
CA GLU A 99 7.60 -3.49 -15.94
C GLU A 99 6.43 -3.13 -15.03
N GLN A 100 5.98 -1.90 -15.11
CA GLN A 100 4.85 -1.40 -14.35
C GLN A 100 3.61 -1.32 -15.24
N PHE A 101 2.50 -1.82 -14.73
CA PHE A 101 1.20 -1.73 -15.37
C PHE A 101 0.21 -1.15 -14.36
N PHE A 102 -0.70 -0.34 -14.87
CA PHE A 102 -1.72 0.32 -14.07
C PHE A 102 -3.11 -0.28 -14.34
N LEU A 103 -4.12 0.27 -13.70
CA LEU A 103 -5.50 -0.22 -13.79
C LEU A 103 -6.00 -0.27 -15.23
N GLU A 104 -5.73 0.76 -16.00
CA GLU A 104 -6.10 0.86 -17.42
C GLU A 104 -5.42 -0.22 -18.28
N ASP A 105 -4.17 -0.58 -17.96
CA ASP A 105 -3.46 -1.67 -18.62
C ASP A 105 -4.09 -3.02 -18.28
N ALA A 106 -4.44 -3.22 -16.99
CA ALA A 106 -5.11 -4.44 -16.55
C ALA A 106 -6.45 -4.63 -17.29
N ILE A 107 -7.27 -3.57 -17.38
CA ILE A 107 -8.52 -3.60 -18.14
C ILE A 107 -8.28 -3.88 -19.63
N ALA A 108 -7.25 -3.27 -20.21
CA ALA A 108 -6.92 -3.48 -21.63
C ALA A 108 -6.47 -4.91 -21.91
N LYS A 109 -5.58 -5.46 -21.06
CA LYS A 109 -5.01 -6.81 -21.21
C LYS A 109 -6.07 -7.91 -21.02
N THR A 110 -6.91 -7.77 -19.99
CA THR A 110 -7.98 -8.71 -19.67
C THR A 110 -9.23 -8.55 -20.55
N ARG A 111 -9.36 -7.41 -21.24
CA ARG A 111 -10.58 -6.99 -21.92
C ARG A 111 -11.80 -6.95 -20.99
N TYR A 112 -11.56 -6.69 -19.72
CA TYR A 112 -12.60 -6.65 -18.70
C TYR A 112 -13.63 -5.57 -19.01
N VAL A 113 -14.90 -5.92 -18.86
CA VAL A 113 -16.03 -5.01 -18.98
C VAL A 113 -16.89 -5.14 -17.73
N ILE A 114 -17.18 -4.03 -17.09
CA ILE A 114 -18.04 -4.03 -15.91
C ILE A 114 -19.51 -4.24 -16.30
N GLU A 115 -20.13 -5.27 -15.76
CA GLU A 115 -21.51 -5.61 -16.05
C GLU A 115 -22.52 -4.66 -15.40
N ASP A 116 -23.72 -4.57 -15.98
CA ASP A 116 -24.82 -3.86 -15.36
C ASP A 116 -25.29 -4.62 -14.11
N GLY A 117 -25.31 -3.94 -12.95
CA GLY A 117 -25.62 -4.56 -11.66
C GLY A 117 -24.42 -5.06 -10.87
N SER A 118 -23.20 -4.97 -11.40
CA SER A 118 -21.99 -5.29 -10.64
C SER A 118 -21.88 -4.42 -9.38
N PRO A 119 -21.50 -4.99 -8.21
CA PRO A 119 -21.28 -4.25 -6.97
C PRO A 119 -20.13 -3.23 -7.08
N TYR A 120 -19.26 -3.42 -8.08
CA TYR A 120 -18.12 -2.55 -8.37
C TYR A 120 -18.45 -1.43 -9.35
N ARG A 121 -19.71 -1.33 -9.79
CA ARG A 121 -20.15 -0.24 -10.65
C ARG A 121 -20.47 1.01 -9.82
N ARG A 122 -20.04 2.16 -10.32
CA ARG A 122 -20.36 3.46 -9.74
C ARG A 122 -21.87 3.65 -9.68
N SER A 123 -22.39 3.92 -8.48
CA SER A 123 -23.80 4.30 -8.31
C SER A 123 -24.02 5.67 -8.92
N THR A 124 -24.70 5.74 -10.05
CA THR A 124 -25.24 6.99 -10.57
C THR A 124 -26.37 7.43 -9.61
N LYS A 125 -26.07 8.31 -8.67
CA LYS A 125 -27.12 9.08 -7.99
C LYS A 125 -27.84 9.85 -9.08
N GLN A 126 -28.99 9.36 -9.50
CA GLN A 126 -29.92 10.15 -10.30
C GLN A 126 -30.26 11.39 -9.45
N THR A 127 -29.71 12.51 -9.83
CA THR A 127 -30.18 13.82 -9.39
C THR A 127 -31.61 13.92 -9.93
N ARG A 128 -32.59 13.51 -9.13
CA ARG A 128 -33.98 13.81 -9.44
C ARG A 128 -34.12 15.34 -9.48
N PRO A 129 -34.60 15.93 -10.56
CA PRO A 129 -34.89 17.35 -10.56
C PRO A 129 -35.92 17.59 -9.48
N SER A 130 -35.55 18.35 -8.46
CA SER A 130 -36.47 18.80 -7.41
C SER A 130 -37.47 19.73 -8.04
N GLY A 131 -38.66 19.16 -8.38
CA GLY A 131 -39.87 19.92 -8.63
C GLY A 131 -40.31 20.64 -7.37
N GLN A 132 -40.63 21.90 -7.54
CA GLN A 132 -41.14 22.88 -6.61
C GLN A 132 -42.15 22.33 -5.60
N GLY A 133 -42.08 22.81 -4.38
CA GLY A 133 -43.26 22.88 -3.52
C GLY A 133 -43.02 22.83 -2.01
N GLY A 134 -42.75 23.97 -1.39
CA GLY A 134 -43.48 24.41 -0.21
C GLY A 134 -43.16 23.88 1.18
N ARG A 135 -42.75 24.83 2.01
CA ARG A 135 -43.06 25.06 3.42
C ARG A 135 -41.98 24.83 4.46
N ALA A 136 -41.74 25.95 5.10
CA ALA A 136 -40.89 26.20 6.25
C ALA A 136 -41.15 25.28 7.45
N GLY A 137 -40.07 24.84 8.09
CA GLY A 137 -40.02 24.24 9.42
C GLY A 137 -38.73 24.61 10.11
N LYS A 138 -38.82 25.34 11.19
CA LYS A 138 -37.76 25.89 12.02
C LYS A 138 -36.88 24.80 12.67
N GLY A 139 -35.57 25.01 12.63
CA GLY A 139 -34.69 24.91 13.79
C GLY A 139 -34.13 23.54 14.18
N ARG A 140 -32.86 23.35 13.84
CA ARG A 140 -31.87 22.83 14.80
C ARG A 140 -30.48 23.02 14.17
N ALA A 141 -29.62 23.69 14.91
CA ALA A 141 -28.21 23.89 14.51
C ALA A 141 -27.46 22.54 14.41
N PRO A 142 -26.59 22.39 13.42
CA PRO A 142 -25.69 21.24 13.37
C PRO A 142 -24.59 21.41 14.42
N VAL A 143 -24.39 20.37 15.20
CA VAL A 143 -23.20 20.19 16.03
C VAL A 143 -22.02 20.03 15.07
N GLU A 144 -21.02 20.88 15.21
CA GLU A 144 -19.76 20.77 14.48
C GLU A 144 -18.98 19.57 15.04
N ASP A 145 -18.97 18.48 14.31
CA ASP A 145 -17.99 17.41 14.50
C ASP A 145 -16.67 17.87 13.90
N PHE A 146 -15.73 18.21 14.78
CA PHE A 146 -14.32 18.42 14.43
C PHE A 146 -13.68 17.05 14.22
N ASP A 147 -13.73 16.53 13.00
CA ASP A 147 -12.79 15.50 12.55
C ASP A 147 -11.58 16.20 11.90
N ASP A 148 -10.59 16.46 12.72
CA ASP A 148 -9.28 17.00 12.32
C ASP A 148 -8.35 15.83 11.95
N ASP A 149 -8.64 15.18 10.82
CA ASP A 149 -7.73 14.21 10.21
C ASP A 149 -7.02 14.84 9.00
N ARG A 150 -6.15 15.80 9.30
CA ARG A 150 -5.19 16.31 8.31
C ARG A 150 -4.07 15.30 8.13
N GLY A 151 -4.34 14.31 7.30
CA GLY A 151 -3.30 13.45 6.75
C GLY A 151 -2.17 14.27 6.15
N TRP A 152 -1.02 14.27 6.80
CA TRP A 152 0.22 14.77 6.24
C TRP A 152 0.66 13.87 5.09
N SER A 153 0.15 14.18 3.90
CA SER A 153 0.68 13.62 2.66
C SER A 153 2.03 14.28 2.37
N PHE A 154 3.09 13.55 2.63
CA PHE A 154 4.44 13.93 2.24
C PHE A 154 4.60 13.65 0.74
N THR A 155 4.01 14.49 -0.12
CA THR A 155 4.31 14.46 -1.54
C THR A 155 5.62 15.18 -1.80
N SER A 156 6.58 14.40 -2.21
CA SER A 156 7.86 14.77 -2.77
C SER A 156 7.79 15.99 -3.69
N PHE A 157 8.66 16.95 -3.42
CA PHE A 157 8.94 18.09 -4.30
C PHE A 157 9.57 17.61 -5.61
N THR A 158 8.78 17.42 -6.65
CA THR A 158 9.22 17.53 -8.03
C THR A 158 8.35 18.56 -8.73
N LYS A 159 9.00 19.70 -9.02
CA LYS A 159 8.44 20.81 -9.77
C LYS A 159 8.19 20.39 -11.22
N LYS A 160 7.02 20.74 -11.73
CA LYS A 160 6.54 20.67 -13.11
C LYS A 160 5.93 19.33 -13.54
N ASP A 161 4.69 19.11 -13.09
CA ASP A 161 3.75 18.45 -13.98
C ASP A 161 2.35 19.03 -13.77
N SER A 162 1.63 19.10 -14.86
CA SER A 162 0.42 19.84 -15.06
C SER A 162 -0.65 19.58 -13.99
N VAL A 163 -1.42 20.60 -13.65
CA VAL A 163 -2.63 20.62 -12.80
C VAL A 163 -3.64 19.49 -13.11
N LYS A 164 -3.40 18.70 -14.18
CA LYS A 164 -4.23 17.59 -14.63
C LYS A 164 -4.02 16.28 -13.87
N ASP A 165 -2.84 16.05 -13.29
CA ASP A 165 -2.54 14.77 -12.61
C ASP A 165 -2.99 14.73 -11.14
N SER A 166 -3.36 15.87 -10.57
CA SER A 166 -3.81 15.98 -9.18
C SER A 166 -5.30 15.64 -8.96
N VAL A 167 -6.10 15.52 -10.03
CA VAL A 167 -7.53 15.20 -9.92
C VAL A 167 -7.75 13.71 -10.06
N SER A 168 -8.40 13.10 -9.05
CA SER A 168 -8.76 11.68 -9.06
C SER A 168 -9.68 11.35 -10.24
N ASP A 169 -9.44 10.21 -10.91
CA ASP A 169 -10.30 9.71 -12.00
C ASP A 169 -11.77 9.57 -11.60
N GLN A 170 -12.03 9.33 -10.32
CA GLN A 170 -13.38 9.29 -9.74
C GLN A 170 -14.14 10.60 -9.94
N GLN A 171 -13.45 11.73 -9.98
CA GLN A 171 -14.01 13.08 -10.12
C GLN A 171 -14.15 13.52 -11.58
N LEU A 172 -13.49 12.81 -12.50
CA LEU A 172 -13.49 13.15 -13.90
C LEU A 172 -14.75 12.68 -14.63
N SER A 173 -15.22 13.52 -15.56
CA SER A 173 -16.24 13.14 -16.53
C SER A 173 -15.71 12.14 -17.54
N GLN A 174 -16.59 11.44 -18.25
CA GLN A 174 -16.19 10.51 -19.31
C GLN A 174 -15.40 11.20 -20.42
N GLN A 175 -15.67 12.49 -20.71
CA GLN A 175 -14.93 13.25 -21.72
C GLN A 175 -13.50 13.54 -21.27
N GLU A 176 -13.31 13.94 -20.00
CA GLU A 176 -11.98 14.19 -19.42
C GLU A 176 -11.17 12.89 -19.31
N LEU A 177 -11.79 11.78 -18.93
CA LEU A 177 -11.15 10.47 -18.97
C LEU A 177 -10.73 10.07 -20.39
N THR A 178 -11.54 10.38 -21.41
CA THR A 178 -11.19 10.12 -22.81
C THR A 178 -9.96 10.89 -23.23
N VAL A 179 -9.78 12.12 -22.75
CA VAL A 179 -8.59 12.94 -23.03
C VAL A 179 -7.37 12.40 -22.26
N ARG A 180 -7.54 12.06 -20.97
CA ARG A 180 -6.46 11.53 -20.12
C ARG A 180 -5.93 10.21 -20.66
N TYR A 181 -6.82 9.31 -21.06
CA TYR A 181 -6.51 7.96 -21.54
C TYR A 181 -6.66 7.84 -23.07
N SER A 182 -6.26 8.88 -23.81
CA SER A 182 -6.37 8.92 -25.28
C SER A 182 -5.64 7.78 -26.00
N ASN A 183 -4.64 7.18 -25.36
CA ASN A 183 -3.85 6.08 -25.89
C ASN A 183 -4.56 4.71 -25.73
N TYR A 184 -5.67 4.65 -24.97
CA TYR A 184 -6.42 3.43 -24.73
C TYR A 184 -7.70 3.35 -25.59
N SER A 185 -8.24 2.15 -25.72
CA SER A 185 -9.48 1.95 -26.46
C SER A 185 -10.67 2.59 -25.74
N LYS A 186 -11.70 2.95 -26.50
CA LYS A 186 -12.95 3.47 -25.97
C LYS A 186 -13.62 2.53 -24.94
N SER A 187 -13.41 1.21 -25.09
CA SER A 187 -13.90 0.22 -24.14
C SER A 187 -13.25 0.36 -22.78
N VAL A 188 -11.93 0.55 -22.72
CA VAL A 188 -11.18 0.77 -21.47
C VAL A 188 -11.68 2.02 -20.76
N VAL A 189 -11.78 3.14 -21.49
CA VAL A 189 -12.28 4.40 -20.94
C VAL A 189 -13.70 4.27 -20.41
N LYS A 190 -14.58 3.56 -21.13
CA LYS A 190 -15.95 3.30 -20.71
C LYS A 190 -15.99 2.47 -19.43
N THR A 191 -15.17 1.43 -19.32
CA THR A 191 -15.07 0.59 -18.13
C THR A 191 -14.56 1.41 -16.93
N LEU A 192 -13.48 2.18 -17.09
CA LEU A 192 -12.96 3.08 -16.06
C LEU A 192 -14.02 4.08 -15.57
N SER A 193 -14.77 4.71 -16.49
CA SER A 193 -15.81 5.68 -16.13
C SER A 193 -16.99 5.08 -15.35
N ALA A 194 -17.25 3.78 -15.58
CA ALA A 194 -18.33 3.05 -14.93
C ALA A 194 -17.93 2.41 -13.59
N MET A 195 -16.63 2.28 -13.33
CA MET A 195 -16.08 1.60 -12.16
C MET A 195 -16.11 2.50 -10.92
N ASP A 196 -16.44 1.92 -9.77
CA ASP A 196 -16.29 2.54 -8.45
C ASP A 196 -14.86 2.33 -7.97
N LEU A 197 -14.03 3.38 -8.06
CA LEU A 197 -12.60 3.30 -7.75
C LEU A 197 -12.31 3.29 -6.24
N ASP A 198 -13.31 3.52 -5.40
CA ASP A 198 -13.18 3.38 -3.94
C ASP A 198 -13.29 1.92 -3.49
N LYS A 199 -13.66 1.02 -4.40
CA LYS A 199 -13.78 -0.41 -4.14
C LYS A 199 -12.72 -1.21 -4.89
N ILE A 200 -12.19 -2.23 -4.22
CA ILE A 200 -11.33 -3.22 -4.86
C ILE A 200 -12.22 -4.13 -5.71
N ASN A 201 -12.03 -4.09 -7.02
CA ASN A 201 -12.81 -4.91 -7.94
C ASN A 201 -12.22 -6.34 -8.01
N MET A 202 -12.77 -7.25 -7.21
CA MET A 202 -12.29 -8.62 -7.12
C MET A 202 -12.49 -9.40 -8.44
N ASP A 203 -13.53 -9.05 -9.22
CA ASP A 203 -13.78 -9.70 -10.52
C ASP A 203 -12.68 -9.34 -11.52
N LEU A 204 -12.21 -8.08 -11.51
CA LEU A 204 -11.06 -7.68 -12.32
C LEU A 204 -9.77 -8.34 -11.84
N VAL A 205 -9.57 -8.47 -10.51
CA VAL A 205 -8.40 -9.17 -9.94
C VAL A 205 -8.39 -10.62 -10.40
N GLU A 206 -9.53 -11.32 -10.34
CA GLU A 206 -9.66 -12.69 -10.84
C GLU A 206 -9.36 -12.78 -12.33
N SER A 207 -9.98 -11.91 -13.16
CA SER A 207 -9.72 -11.86 -14.60
C SER A 207 -8.24 -11.58 -14.93
N LEU A 208 -7.57 -10.75 -14.13
CA LEU A 208 -6.15 -10.50 -14.30
C LEU A 208 -5.30 -11.73 -13.95
N LEU A 209 -5.65 -12.45 -12.89
CA LEU A 209 -4.98 -13.69 -12.52
C LEU A 209 -5.17 -14.78 -13.58
N GLU A 210 -6.38 -14.91 -14.12
CA GLU A 210 -6.65 -15.81 -15.25
C GLU A 210 -5.79 -15.45 -16.47
N TRP A 211 -5.72 -14.16 -16.80
CA TRP A 211 -4.88 -13.69 -17.91
C TRP A 211 -3.39 -13.95 -17.67
N ILE A 212 -2.89 -13.83 -16.44
CA ILE A 212 -1.49 -14.11 -16.09
C ILE A 212 -1.19 -15.61 -16.24
N VAL A 213 -2.14 -16.49 -15.88
CA VAL A 213 -1.93 -17.96 -15.89
C VAL A 213 -2.09 -18.55 -17.26
N ASP A 214 -3.08 -18.14 -18.03
CA ASP A 214 -3.48 -18.78 -19.30
C ASP A 214 -3.69 -17.76 -20.44
N GLY A 215 -3.24 -16.52 -20.24
CA GLY A 215 -3.36 -15.47 -21.25
C GLY A 215 -2.37 -15.62 -22.39
N ASP A 216 -2.74 -15.06 -23.55
CA ASP A 216 -1.85 -14.97 -24.71
C ASP A 216 -0.81 -13.87 -24.51
N HIS A 217 0.27 -14.21 -23.82
CA HIS A 217 1.38 -13.30 -23.54
C HIS A 217 2.74 -14.02 -23.55
N SER A 218 3.81 -13.24 -23.70
CA SER A 218 5.20 -13.75 -23.77
C SER A 218 5.94 -13.69 -22.43
N TYR A 219 5.26 -13.40 -21.33
CA TYR A 219 5.92 -13.33 -20.01
C TYR A 219 6.33 -14.71 -19.52
N PRO A 220 7.51 -14.84 -18.89
CA PRO A 220 7.96 -16.12 -18.35
C PRO A 220 7.04 -16.58 -17.20
N PRO A 221 6.90 -17.89 -17.00
CA PRO A 221 6.17 -18.42 -15.86
C PRO A 221 6.86 -18.02 -14.55
N GLY A 222 6.07 -17.78 -13.51
CA GLY A 222 6.56 -17.35 -12.21
C GLY A 222 5.49 -17.40 -11.14
N ALA A 223 5.89 -17.09 -9.90
CA ALA A 223 4.95 -16.95 -8.79
C ALA A 223 4.22 -15.60 -8.87
N VAL A 224 2.95 -15.60 -8.51
CA VAL A 224 2.11 -14.38 -8.45
C VAL A 224 1.88 -14.02 -6.99
N LEU A 225 2.19 -12.79 -6.61
CA LEU A 225 1.94 -12.26 -5.28
C LEU A 225 0.92 -11.11 -5.37
N VAL A 226 -0.19 -11.26 -4.67
CA VAL A 226 -1.27 -10.27 -4.62
C VAL A 226 -1.31 -9.60 -3.26
N PHE A 227 -1.11 -8.28 -3.23
CA PHE A 227 -1.24 -7.49 -2.01
C PHE A 227 -2.66 -6.93 -1.90
N LEU A 228 -3.28 -7.13 -0.75
CA LEU A 228 -4.61 -6.64 -0.43
C LEU A 228 -4.57 -5.92 0.94
N PRO A 229 -5.47 -4.94 1.19
CA PRO A 229 -5.36 -4.08 2.37
C PRO A 229 -5.65 -4.80 3.69
N GLY A 230 -6.39 -5.92 3.67
CA GLY A 230 -6.76 -6.58 4.90
C GLY A 230 -7.13 -8.05 4.74
N LEU A 231 -7.36 -8.71 5.90
CA LEU A 231 -7.68 -10.13 5.95
C LEU A 231 -9.05 -10.45 5.33
N ALA A 232 -9.99 -9.50 5.37
CA ALA A 232 -11.31 -9.68 4.79
C ALA A 232 -11.23 -9.81 3.27
N GLU A 233 -10.48 -8.93 2.63
CA GLU A 233 -10.25 -8.92 1.18
C GLU A 233 -9.44 -10.16 0.73
N ILE A 234 -8.47 -10.57 1.52
CA ILE A 234 -7.70 -11.81 1.27
C ILE A 234 -8.62 -13.03 1.29
N LYS A 235 -9.51 -13.14 2.28
CA LYS A 235 -10.47 -14.24 2.37
C LYS A 235 -11.46 -14.24 1.23
N GLN A 236 -11.99 -13.08 0.88
CA GLN A 236 -12.93 -12.92 -0.23
C GLN A 236 -12.30 -13.39 -1.55
N LEU A 237 -11.09 -12.91 -1.88
CA LEU A 237 -10.40 -13.34 -3.09
C LEU A 237 -10.08 -14.84 -3.05
N TYR A 238 -9.66 -15.38 -1.91
CA TYR A 238 -9.38 -16.79 -1.74
C TYR A 238 -10.61 -17.67 -2.03
N GLU A 239 -11.77 -17.32 -1.47
CA GLU A 239 -13.05 -18.04 -1.70
C GLU A 239 -13.48 -17.95 -3.15
N GLN A 240 -13.32 -16.77 -3.78
CA GLN A 240 -13.62 -16.57 -5.19
C GLN A 240 -12.75 -17.45 -6.09
N LEU A 241 -11.43 -17.45 -5.88
CA LEU A 241 -10.49 -18.27 -6.63
C LEU A 241 -10.70 -19.79 -6.39
N GLN A 242 -11.11 -20.19 -5.19
CA GLN A 242 -11.46 -21.61 -4.93
C GLN A 242 -12.69 -22.07 -5.71
N SER A 243 -13.64 -21.19 -5.99
CA SER A 243 -14.82 -21.51 -6.80
C SER A 243 -14.51 -21.56 -8.29
N ASN A 244 -13.41 -20.93 -8.72
CA ASN A 244 -12.98 -20.91 -10.11
C ASN A 244 -12.28 -22.22 -10.48
N ARG A 245 -12.73 -22.86 -11.58
CA ARG A 245 -12.21 -24.15 -12.04
C ARG A 245 -10.73 -24.12 -12.42
N MET A 246 -10.24 -22.99 -12.90
CA MET A 246 -8.83 -22.81 -13.28
C MET A 246 -7.91 -22.96 -12.06
N PHE A 247 -8.27 -22.34 -10.94
CA PHE A 247 -7.46 -22.33 -9.72
C PHE A 247 -7.76 -23.50 -8.78
N ASN A 248 -8.92 -24.17 -8.93
CA ASN A 248 -9.31 -25.30 -8.09
C ASN A 248 -8.72 -26.64 -8.55
N ASN A 249 -8.12 -26.73 -9.73
CA ASN A 249 -7.48 -27.94 -10.19
C ASN A 249 -6.17 -28.20 -9.41
N ARG A 250 -6.26 -29.08 -8.39
CA ARG A 250 -5.13 -29.58 -7.58
C ARG A 250 -4.05 -30.33 -8.35
N ARG A 251 -3.95 -30.19 -9.68
CA ARG A 251 -3.04 -30.94 -10.56
C ARG A 251 -1.98 -30.10 -11.27
N THR A 252 -1.83 -28.86 -10.93
CA THR A 252 -0.67 -28.08 -11.38
C THR A 252 0.26 -27.91 -10.19
N ASN A 253 1.13 -28.90 -10.01
CA ASN A 253 2.33 -28.78 -9.20
C ASN A 253 3.30 -27.81 -9.85
#